data_a3c9991be7ea857dfdb272ce4160a866
#
_entry.id   a3c9991be7ea857dfdb272ce4160a866
#
_cell.length_a   1.000
_cell.length_b   1.000
_cell.length_c   1.000
_cell.angle_alpha   90.00
_cell.angle_beta   90.00
_cell.angle_gamma   90.00
#
_symmetry.space_group_name_H-M   'P 1'
#
loop_
_entity.id
_entity.type
_entity.pdbx_description
1 polymer ?
#
loop_
_entity_poly.entity_id
_entity_poly.type
_entity_poly.pdbx_seq_one_letter_code
_entity_poly.pdbx_strand_id
1 'polypeptide(L)'
;VEQFCKGYEHAKEEGDKIGLQVFFGWESGYHGTEFLIYGLNKEWLFEHPEIKDADVKEQYELVHAGGGIVSHAHPFREEDYIPEIRLFPDCVDAVEGINATHESPASTSHKNILYNEKAIAYAKEHGLPITAGSDQHTTRMIGGGMLFDRKLSDEKDFCRLIAIWYCHLP
;
A
#
# COMPACT_ATOMS: atom_id res chain seq x y z
N VAL A 1 10.44 -10.97 11.69
CA VAL A 1 8.97 -10.90 11.61
C VAL A 1 8.37 -10.40 12.91
N GLU A 2 8.62 -11.01 14.09
CA GLU A 2 8.00 -10.55 15.37
C GLU A 2 8.19 -9.07 15.65
N GLN A 3 9.43 -8.57 15.57
CA GLN A 3 9.71 -7.15 15.81
C GLN A 3 9.06 -6.25 14.76
N PHE A 4 8.99 -6.70 13.53
CA PHE A 4 8.36 -6.01 12.40
C PHE A 4 6.84 -5.84 12.60
N CYS A 5 6.17 -6.86 13.11
CA CYS A 5 4.72 -6.86 13.32
C CYS A 5 4.22 -6.12 14.58
N LYS A 6 5.11 -5.71 15.49
CA LYS A 6 4.71 -5.07 16.78
C LYS A 6 3.86 -3.81 16.61
N GLY A 7 4.14 -3.01 15.58
CA GLY A 7 3.33 -1.81 15.30
C GLY A 7 1.88 -2.17 15.00
N TYR A 8 1.67 -3.17 14.16
CA TYR A 8 0.34 -3.69 13.88
C TYR A 8 -0.35 -4.25 15.14
N GLU A 9 0.36 -5.06 15.94
CA GLU A 9 -0.20 -5.67 17.15
C GLU A 9 -0.71 -4.61 18.14
N HIS A 10 0.08 -3.55 18.37
CA HIS A 10 -0.33 -2.42 19.20
C HIS A 10 -1.51 -1.65 18.59
N ALA A 11 -1.46 -1.37 17.30
CA ALA A 11 -2.55 -0.68 16.61
C ALA A 11 -3.85 -1.49 16.67
N LYS A 12 -3.76 -2.81 16.49
CA LYS A 12 -4.90 -3.75 16.60
C LYS A 12 -5.51 -3.74 17.99
N GLU A 13 -4.68 -3.81 19.03
CA GLU A 13 -5.14 -3.75 20.43
C GLU A 13 -5.85 -2.43 20.74
N GLU A 14 -5.29 -1.30 20.33
CA GLU A 14 -5.91 0.02 20.54
C GLU A 14 -7.16 0.20 19.68
N GLY A 15 -7.13 -0.27 18.44
CA GLY A 15 -8.29 -0.23 17.55
C GLY A 15 -9.49 -0.99 18.13
N ASP A 16 -9.26 -2.17 18.69
CA ASP A 16 -10.31 -2.98 19.30
C ASP A 16 -10.96 -2.27 20.50
N LYS A 17 -10.19 -1.50 21.30
CA LYS A 17 -10.71 -0.72 22.44
C LYS A 17 -11.67 0.40 22.02
N ILE A 18 -11.46 0.98 20.85
CA ILE A 18 -12.25 2.11 20.34
C ILE A 18 -13.22 1.74 19.21
N GLY A 19 -13.30 0.45 18.85
CA GLY A 19 -14.17 -0.05 17.78
C GLY A 19 -13.69 0.26 16.37
N LEU A 20 -12.39 0.56 16.19
CA LEU A 20 -11.75 0.76 14.89
C LEU A 20 -11.23 -0.57 14.36
N GLN A 21 -11.56 -0.89 13.09
CA GLN A 21 -10.96 -2.06 12.44
C GLN A 21 -9.51 -1.74 12.04
N VAL A 22 -8.60 -2.63 12.40
CA VAL A 22 -7.18 -2.58 12.00
C VAL A 22 -6.86 -3.86 11.27
N PHE A 23 -6.48 -3.74 10.01
CA PHE A 23 -6.08 -4.84 9.15
C PHE A 23 -4.57 -4.91 9.02
N PHE A 24 -4.05 -6.12 8.78
CA PHE A 24 -2.64 -6.33 8.55
C PHE A 24 -2.25 -5.98 7.12
N GLY A 25 -1.12 -5.37 6.96
CA GLY A 25 -0.45 -5.10 5.72
C GLY A 25 0.98 -4.63 6.00
N TRP A 26 1.81 -4.56 5.00
CA TRP A 26 3.16 -4.02 5.15
C TRP A 26 3.64 -3.32 3.90
N GLU A 27 4.65 -2.50 4.06
CA GLU A 27 5.40 -1.89 2.97
C GLU A 27 6.70 -2.67 2.75
N SER A 28 6.97 -3.01 1.51
CA SER A 28 8.15 -3.72 1.05
C SER A 28 8.97 -2.82 0.15
N GLY A 29 10.29 -2.77 0.34
CA GLY A 29 11.20 -1.92 -0.43
C GLY A 29 12.07 -2.72 -1.40
N TYR A 30 12.26 -2.16 -2.62
CA TYR A 30 13.16 -2.69 -3.63
C TYR A 30 13.96 -1.55 -4.27
N HIS A 31 15.21 -1.35 -3.85
CA HIS A 31 16.11 -0.32 -4.39
C HIS A 31 15.50 1.11 -4.43
N GLY A 32 14.76 1.49 -3.38
CA GLY A 32 14.08 2.78 -3.27
C GLY A 32 12.68 2.82 -3.88
N THR A 33 12.24 1.77 -4.58
CA THR A 33 10.84 1.58 -4.96
C THR A 33 10.13 0.83 -3.85
N GLU A 34 8.88 1.20 -3.55
CA GLU A 34 8.13 0.64 -2.41
C GLU A 34 6.78 0.09 -2.86
N PHE A 35 6.33 -0.96 -2.17
CA PHE A 35 5.10 -1.69 -2.48
C PHE A 35 4.31 -1.95 -1.22
N LEU A 36 3.01 -1.71 -1.27
CA LEU A 36 2.07 -2.02 -0.19
C LEU A 36 1.46 -3.40 -0.43
N ILE A 37 1.61 -4.29 0.54
CA ILE A 37 1.12 -5.66 0.46
C ILE A 37 -0.11 -5.80 1.36
N TYR A 38 -1.20 -6.32 0.81
CA TYR A 38 -2.47 -6.51 1.48
C TYR A 38 -3.02 -7.92 1.32
N GLY A 39 -3.92 -8.32 2.22
CA GLY A 39 -4.66 -9.58 2.14
C GLY A 39 -3.95 -10.80 2.68
N LEU A 40 -2.74 -10.65 3.18
CA LEU A 40 -1.97 -11.68 3.87
C LEU A 40 -1.90 -11.36 5.37
N ASN A 41 -1.45 -12.29 6.18
CA ASN A 41 -1.38 -12.14 7.62
C ASN A 41 0.05 -12.36 8.16
N LYS A 42 0.21 -12.17 9.47
CA LYS A 42 1.50 -12.33 10.15
C LYS A 42 2.04 -13.77 10.04
N GLU A 43 1.15 -14.76 10.12
CA GLU A 43 1.49 -16.18 10.04
C GLU A 43 2.10 -16.49 8.68
N TRP A 44 1.54 -15.94 7.60
CA TRP A 44 2.09 -16.06 6.25
C TRP A 44 3.55 -15.55 6.17
N LEU A 45 3.86 -14.42 6.80
CA LEU A 45 5.22 -13.89 6.84
C LEU A 45 6.22 -14.81 7.57
N PHE A 46 5.77 -15.56 8.57
CA PHE A 46 6.61 -16.55 9.24
C PHE A 46 6.88 -17.77 8.38
N GLU A 47 5.89 -18.16 7.58
CA GLU A 47 5.98 -19.32 6.67
C GLU A 47 6.76 -18.99 5.38
N HIS A 48 6.88 -17.72 5.02
CA HIS A 48 7.51 -17.23 3.79
C HIS A 48 8.65 -16.24 4.06
N PRO A 49 9.71 -16.63 4.79
CA PRO A 49 10.84 -15.72 5.08
C PRO A 49 11.60 -15.27 3.83
N GLU A 50 11.49 -16.01 2.73
CA GLU A 50 12.10 -15.71 1.42
C GLU A 50 11.58 -14.40 0.82
N ILE A 51 10.38 -13.95 1.19
CA ILE A 51 9.80 -12.68 0.69
C ILE A 51 10.70 -11.46 0.94
N LYS A 52 11.55 -11.55 1.98
CA LYS A 52 12.45 -10.46 2.36
C LYS A 52 13.52 -10.19 1.29
N ASP A 53 13.97 -11.24 0.62
CA ASP A 53 15.08 -11.18 -0.33
C ASP A 53 14.60 -11.36 -1.79
N ALA A 54 13.28 -11.46 -1.99
CA ALA A 54 12.64 -11.62 -3.28
C ALA A 54 12.81 -10.35 -4.16
N ASP A 55 13.01 -10.53 -5.46
CA ASP A 55 12.88 -9.45 -6.41
C ASP A 55 11.37 -9.08 -6.60
N VAL A 56 11.11 -8.02 -7.37
CA VAL A 56 9.72 -7.51 -7.54
C VAL A 56 8.79 -8.55 -8.15
N LYS A 57 9.28 -9.34 -9.11
CA LYS A 57 8.48 -10.39 -9.75
C LYS A 57 8.25 -11.57 -8.82
N GLU A 58 9.28 -12.02 -8.12
CA GLU A 58 9.19 -13.08 -7.13
C GLU A 58 8.26 -12.68 -5.98
N GLN A 59 8.38 -11.44 -5.48
CA GLN A 59 7.46 -10.89 -4.48
C GLN A 59 6.01 -10.96 -4.97
N TYR A 60 5.75 -10.48 -6.19
CA TYR A 60 4.42 -10.49 -6.79
C TYR A 60 3.84 -11.89 -6.87
N GLU A 61 4.62 -12.86 -7.37
CA GLU A 61 4.20 -14.26 -7.50
C GLU A 61 3.92 -14.91 -6.13
N LEU A 62 4.76 -14.67 -5.13
CA LEU A 62 4.57 -15.18 -3.76
C LEU A 62 3.32 -14.60 -3.10
N VAL A 63 3.12 -13.30 -3.19
CA VAL A 63 1.94 -12.61 -2.63
C VAL A 63 0.66 -13.14 -3.27
N HIS A 64 0.63 -13.29 -4.59
CA HIS A 64 -0.49 -13.86 -5.32
C HIS A 64 -0.78 -15.31 -4.95
N ALA A 65 0.25 -16.14 -4.82
CA ALA A 65 0.09 -17.53 -4.37
C ALA A 65 -0.54 -17.61 -2.96
N GLY A 66 -0.27 -16.63 -2.10
CA GLY A 66 -0.91 -16.47 -0.78
C GLY A 66 -2.33 -15.88 -0.82
N GLY A 67 -2.78 -15.39 -1.96
CA GLY A 67 -4.08 -14.73 -2.13
C GLY A 67 -4.11 -13.26 -1.69
N GLY A 68 -2.94 -12.63 -1.62
CA GLY A 68 -2.76 -11.19 -1.41
C GLY A 68 -2.72 -10.38 -2.69
N ILE A 69 -2.58 -9.07 -2.56
CA ILE A 69 -2.36 -8.11 -3.66
C ILE A 69 -1.20 -7.19 -3.36
N VAL A 70 -0.61 -6.65 -4.43
CA VAL A 70 0.50 -5.70 -4.40
C VAL A 70 0.04 -4.36 -4.97
N SER A 71 0.18 -3.27 -4.22
CA SER A 71 -0.03 -1.90 -4.71
C SER A 71 1.31 -1.15 -4.77
N HIS A 72 1.61 -0.51 -5.91
CA HIS A 72 2.81 0.32 -6.06
C HIS A 72 2.66 1.58 -5.21
N ALA A 73 3.44 1.69 -4.15
CA ALA A 73 3.42 2.83 -3.26
C ALA A 73 4.05 4.05 -3.94
N HIS A 74 3.41 5.21 -3.85
CA HIS A 74 3.91 6.53 -4.30
C HIS A 74 4.98 6.48 -5.43
N PRO A 75 4.67 5.88 -6.61
CA PRO A 75 5.66 5.44 -7.63
C PRO A 75 6.48 6.57 -8.25
N PHE A 76 6.07 7.82 -8.07
CA PHE A 76 6.76 9.00 -8.64
C PHE A 76 7.38 9.92 -7.58
N ARG A 77 7.51 9.44 -6.31
CA ARG A 77 8.22 10.18 -5.27
C ARG A 77 9.70 10.29 -5.65
N GLU A 78 10.23 11.50 -5.56
CA GLU A 78 11.63 11.81 -5.78
C GLU A 78 12.27 12.23 -4.46
N GLU A 79 13.24 11.47 -3.98
CA GLU A 79 13.96 11.71 -2.73
C GLU A 79 15.40 11.23 -2.86
N ASP A 80 16.30 11.72 -2.00
CA ASP A 80 17.72 11.38 -2.03
C ASP A 80 18.02 9.87 -1.89
N TYR A 81 17.12 9.12 -1.24
CA TYR A 81 17.25 7.68 -1.09
C TYR A 81 16.66 6.88 -2.26
N ILE A 82 15.99 7.54 -3.20
CA ILE A 82 15.41 6.93 -4.41
C ILE A 82 16.32 7.24 -5.58
N PRO A 83 17.21 6.31 -6.01
CA PRO A 83 18.22 6.58 -7.01
C PRO A 83 17.64 6.81 -8.41
N GLU A 84 16.48 6.22 -8.70
CA GLU A 84 15.73 6.38 -9.93
C GLU A 84 14.28 5.93 -9.77
N ILE A 85 13.38 6.50 -10.56
CA ILE A 85 11.99 6.04 -10.66
C ILE A 85 11.96 4.74 -11.46
N ARG A 86 11.42 3.67 -10.83
CA ARG A 86 11.21 2.37 -11.46
C ARG A 86 9.73 2.02 -11.43
N LEU A 87 9.19 1.63 -12.57
CA LEU A 87 7.78 1.30 -12.72
C LEU A 87 7.62 -0.18 -13.08
N PHE A 88 6.68 -0.86 -12.46
CA PHE A 88 6.46 -2.29 -12.58
C PHE A 88 4.98 -2.62 -12.83
N PRO A 89 4.40 -2.16 -13.97
CA PRO A 89 2.96 -2.31 -14.21
C PRO A 89 2.50 -3.77 -14.29
N ASP A 90 3.39 -4.69 -14.68
CA ASP A 90 3.09 -6.12 -14.81
C ASP A 90 3.30 -6.93 -13.52
N CYS A 91 3.76 -6.27 -12.44
CA CYS A 91 4.04 -6.89 -11.15
C CYS A 91 3.32 -6.19 -9.99
N VAL A 92 2.19 -5.54 -10.26
CA VAL A 92 1.32 -4.90 -9.27
C VAL A 92 -0.15 -5.03 -9.67
N ASP A 93 -1.02 -5.04 -8.68
CA ASP A 93 -2.49 -5.11 -8.85
C ASP A 93 -3.15 -3.74 -8.74
N ALA A 94 -2.44 -2.78 -8.16
CA ALA A 94 -2.95 -1.43 -7.95
C ALA A 94 -1.79 -0.42 -7.88
N VAL A 95 -2.12 0.85 -7.88
CA VAL A 95 -1.19 1.96 -7.68
C VAL A 95 -1.72 2.86 -6.58
N GLU A 96 -0.88 3.25 -5.62
CA GLU A 96 -1.21 4.34 -4.71
C GLU A 96 -1.18 5.66 -5.48
N GLY A 97 -2.34 6.03 -6.03
CA GLY A 97 -2.48 7.25 -6.81
C GLY A 97 -2.62 8.49 -5.94
N ILE A 98 -3.06 8.33 -4.69
CA ILE A 98 -3.18 9.41 -3.71
C ILE A 98 -2.44 9.04 -2.44
N ASN A 99 -1.30 9.69 -2.22
CA ASN A 99 -0.59 9.69 -0.96
C ASN A 99 -0.77 11.07 -0.32
N ALA A 100 -1.44 11.14 0.85
CA ALA A 100 -1.77 12.43 1.47
C ALA A 100 -0.54 13.20 1.95
N THR A 101 0.59 12.54 2.20
CA THR A 101 1.84 13.22 2.55
C THR A 101 2.29 14.20 1.48
N HIS A 102 2.03 13.93 0.21
CA HIS A 102 2.38 14.82 -0.90
C HIS A 102 1.63 16.16 -0.88
N GLU A 103 0.47 16.22 -0.25
CA GLU A 103 -0.42 17.39 -0.21
C GLU A 103 -0.61 17.96 1.20
N SER A 104 -0.39 17.17 2.25
CA SER A 104 -0.69 17.56 3.63
C SER A 104 0.07 18.81 4.05
N PRO A 105 -0.61 19.84 4.62
CA PRO A 105 0.06 20.98 5.21
C PRO A 105 0.99 20.62 6.38
N ALA A 106 0.74 19.47 7.02
CA ALA A 106 1.55 18.97 8.14
C ALA A 106 2.79 18.19 7.68
N SER A 107 2.88 17.87 6.39
CA SER A 107 4.06 17.18 5.84
C SER A 107 5.26 18.12 5.80
N THR A 108 6.39 17.65 6.31
CA THR A 108 7.69 18.34 6.29
C THR A 108 8.61 17.85 5.18
N SER A 109 8.25 16.74 4.53
CA SER A 109 8.98 16.09 3.44
C SER A 109 7.99 15.56 2.39
N HIS A 110 8.48 15.15 1.24
CA HIS A 110 7.71 14.51 0.15
C HIS A 110 6.55 15.36 -0.41
N LYS A 111 6.55 16.67 -0.14
CA LYS A 111 5.44 17.56 -0.48
C LYS A 111 5.51 18.02 -1.93
N ASN A 112 4.87 17.26 -2.82
CA ASN A 112 4.71 17.63 -4.22
C ASN A 112 3.46 16.95 -4.80
N ILE A 113 2.42 17.74 -5.09
CA ILE A 113 1.15 17.27 -5.65
C ILE A 113 1.32 16.55 -7.00
N LEU A 114 2.33 16.90 -7.78
CA LEU A 114 2.62 16.28 -9.07
C LEU A 114 2.92 14.78 -8.94
N TYR A 115 3.37 14.29 -7.79
CA TYR A 115 3.57 12.87 -7.58
C TYR A 115 2.26 12.09 -7.65
N ASN A 116 1.19 12.61 -7.02
CA ASN A 116 -0.14 12.03 -7.10
C ASN A 116 -0.72 12.12 -8.52
N GLU A 117 -0.57 13.26 -9.20
CA GLU A 117 -1.04 13.43 -10.58
C GLU A 117 -0.38 12.43 -11.52
N LYS A 118 0.94 12.26 -11.43
CA LYS A 118 1.70 11.27 -12.23
C LYS A 118 1.27 9.83 -11.90
N ALA A 119 1.07 9.51 -10.62
CA ALA A 119 0.65 8.17 -10.19
C ALA A 119 -0.75 7.82 -10.70
N ILE A 120 -1.69 8.76 -10.66
CA ILE A 120 -3.05 8.60 -11.22
C ILE A 120 -2.99 8.41 -12.74
N ALA A 121 -2.17 9.20 -13.45
CA ALA A 121 -2.01 9.07 -14.90
C ALA A 121 -1.43 7.71 -15.27
N TYR A 122 -0.40 7.26 -14.57
CA TYR A 122 0.22 5.95 -14.73
C TYR A 122 -0.76 4.80 -14.48
N ALA A 123 -1.53 4.84 -13.39
CA ALA A 123 -2.54 3.85 -13.10
C ALA A 123 -3.57 3.75 -14.25
N LYS A 124 -4.05 4.88 -14.76
CA LYS A 124 -5.00 4.93 -15.88
C LYS A 124 -4.40 4.40 -17.19
N GLU A 125 -3.15 4.73 -17.50
CA GLU A 125 -2.45 4.27 -18.69
C GLU A 125 -2.34 2.73 -18.74
N HIS A 126 -2.06 2.12 -17.57
CA HIS A 126 -1.90 0.67 -17.45
C HIS A 126 -3.17 -0.06 -17.03
N GLY A 127 -4.27 0.66 -16.85
CA GLY A 127 -5.52 0.04 -16.44
C GLY A 127 -5.48 -0.55 -15.03
N LEU A 128 -4.73 0.05 -14.10
CA LEU A 128 -4.58 -0.41 -12.74
C LEU A 128 -5.55 0.32 -11.79
N PRO A 129 -6.15 -0.37 -10.83
CA PRO A 129 -6.90 0.25 -9.74
C PRO A 129 -6.06 1.28 -8.99
N ILE A 130 -6.74 2.32 -8.46
CA ILE A 130 -6.10 3.35 -7.66
C ILE A 130 -6.44 3.12 -6.19
N THR A 131 -5.39 3.07 -5.35
CA THR A 131 -5.52 3.13 -3.89
C THR A 131 -5.16 4.51 -3.36
N ALA A 132 -5.54 4.79 -2.12
CA ALA A 132 -5.21 6.04 -1.44
C ALA A 132 -4.88 5.78 0.02
N GLY A 133 -3.86 6.46 0.53
CA GLY A 133 -3.40 6.36 1.90
C GLY A 133 -2.86 7.65 2.46
N SER A 134 -2.58 7.67 3.76
CA SER A 134 -2.00 8.84 4.43
C SER A 134 -0.49 8.82 4.51
N ASP A 135 0.13 7.65 4.38
CA ASP A 135 1.57 7.46 4.60
C ASP A 135 2.02 8.15 5.90
N GLN A 136 1.31 7.81 6.97
CA GLN A 136 1.35 8.53 8.23
C GLN A 136 2.58 8.17 9.06
N HIS A 137 3.49 9.12 9.22
CA HIS A 137 4.66 9.00 10.09
C HIS A 137 4.49 9.73 11.42
N THR A 138 3.51 10.61 11.55
CA THR A 138 3.20 11.33 12.79
C THR A 138 1.70 11.50 12.96
N THR A 139 1.24 11.74 14.19
CA THR A 139 -0.19 11.96 14.50
C THR A 139 -0.81 13.17 13.80
N ARG A 140 -0.02 14.00 13.13
CA ARG A 140 -0.48 15.20 12.40
C ARG A 140 -0.67 14.95 10.91
N MET A 141 -0.14 13.84 10.38
CA MET A 141 -0.17 13.51 8.95
C MET A 141 -1.38 12.63 8.60
N ILE A 142 -2.56 13.04 9.06
CA ILE A 142 -3.83 12.33 8.79
C ILE A 142 -4.54 13.04 7.64
N GLY A 143 -5.11 12.30 6.69
CA GLY A 143 -5.96 12.92 5.68
C GLY A 143 -6.12 12.19 4.36
N GLY A 144 -5.46 11.05 4.17
CA GLY A 144 -5.63 10.20 2.98
C GLY A 144 -6.33 8.91 3.30
N GLY A 145 -7.14 8.42 2.36
CA GLY A 145 -7.80 7.13 2.49
C GLY A 145 -8.83 6.88 1.41
N MET A 146 -9.38 5.69 1.42
CA MET A 146 -10.43 5.26 0.51
C MET A 146 -11.77 5.23 1.22
N LEU A 147 -12.83 5.59 0.52
CA LEU A 147 -14.19 5.50 1.03
C LEU A 147 -14.87 4.25 0.46
N PHE A 148 -15.41 3.42 1.34
CA PHE A 148 -16.21 2.26 0.98
C PHE A 148 -17.68 2.51 1.38
N ASP A 149 -18.60 1.96 0.62
CA ASP A 149 -20.04 2.07 0.84
C ASP A 149 -20.56 1.19 2.00
N ARG A 150 -19.69 0.34 2.53
CA ARG A 150 -19.97 -0.56 3.65
C ARG A 150 -18.73 -0.82 4.51
N LYS A 151 -18.95 -1.33 5.70
CA LYS A 151 -17.87 -1.84 6.56
C LYS A 151 -17.21 -3.06 5.90
N LEU A 152 -15.88 -3.10 5.91
CA LEU A 152 -15.12 -4.25 5.45
C LEU A 152 -15.25 -5.41 6.46
N SER A 153 -15.27 -6.65 5.98
CA SER A 153 -15.30 -7.82 6.85
C SER A 153 -13.90 -8.22 7.35
N ASP A 154 -12.93 -8.16 6.46
CA ASP A 154 -11.55 -8.58 6.69
C ASP A 154 -10.61 -7.94 5.65
N GLU A 155 -9.30 -8.23 5.74
CA GLU A 155 -8.29 -7.75 4.79
C GLU A 155 -8.50 -8.29 3.37
N LYS A 156 -9.04 -9.49 3.22
CA LYS A 156 -9.35 -10.08 1.90
C LYS A 156 -10.54 -9.39 1.24
N ASP A 157 -11.46 -8.87 2.04
CA ASP A 157 -12.57 -8.06 1.54
C ASP A 157 -12.08 -6.75 0.93
N PHE A 158 -11.06 -6.12 1.54
CA PHE A 158 -10.37 -4.97 0.95
C PHE A 158 -9.79 -5.35 -0.44
N CYS A 159 -9.04 -6.43 -0.53
CA CYS A 159 -8.44 -6.88 -1.79
C CYS A 159 -9.49 -7.14 -2.88
N ARG A 160 -10.62 -7.79 -2.52
CA ARG A 160 -11.74 -8.02 -3.46
C ARG A 160 -12.34 -6.72 -3.97
N LEU A 161 -12.51 -5.72 -3.11
CA LEU A 161 -13.08 -4.43 -3.52
C LEU A 161 -12.14 -3.66 -4.44
N ILE A 162 -10.83 -3.67 -4.18
CA ILE A 162 -9.85 -3.07 -5.09
C ILE A 162 -9.94 -3.71 -6.48
N ALA A 163 -9.99 -5.03 -6.57
CA ALA A 163 -10.12 -5.75 -7.85
C ALA A 163 -11.43 -5.42 -8.59
N ILE A 164 -12.55 -5.25 -7.88
CA ILE A 164 -13.86 -4.94 -8.47
C ILE A 164 -13.95 -3.48 -8.94
N TRP A 165 -13.31 -2.55 -8.26
CA TRP A 165 -13.33 -1.12 -8.62
C TRP A 165 -12.83 -0.87 -10.04
N TYR A 166 -11.90 -1.68 -10.50
CA TYR A 166 -11.41 -1.63 -11.87
C TYR A 166 -12.48 -1.98 -12.93
N CYS A 167 -13.40 -2.88 -12.61
CA CYS A 167 -14.44 -3.32 -13.53
C CYS A 167 -15.56 -2.28 -13.76
N HIS A 168 -15.56 -1.18 -13.01
CA HIS A 168 -16.62 -0.15 -13.02
C HIS A 168 -16.14 1.27 -13.35
N LEU A 169 -14.87 1.44 -13.73
CA LEU A 169 -14.43 2.74 -14.27
C LEU A 169 -14.93 2.88 -15.71
N PRO A 170 -15.66 3.98 -16.02
CA PRO A 170 -16.21 4.22 -17.35
C PRO A 170 -15.11 4.51 -18.37
#